data_6ed4994420c7eca756641ab824627642
#
_entry.id   6ed4994420c7eca756641ab824627642
#
_cell.length_a   1.000
_cell.length_b   1.000
_cell.length_c   1.000
_cell.angle_alpha   90.00
_cell.angle_beta   90.00
_cell.angle_gamma   90.00
#
_symmetry.space_group_name_H-M   'P 1'
#
loop_
_entity.id
_entity.type
_entity.pdbx_description
1 polymer ?
#
loop_
_entity_poly.entity_id
_entity_poly.type
_entity_poly.pdbx_seq_one_letter_code
_entity_poly.pdbx_strand_id
1 'polypeptide(L)'
;MIFNPAYYLALTLYQELVDGDAKKVNLLLNDILLRSISYFDNQESFYHGFILGLMSSLEQYRILSNREAGNGRADILLKPYDEQNTAVIIELKYTKEFKGLEDGCSKALQQIETMHYTDELEEDGYQSILMYGICFYKKNCKVACMEYKN
;
A
#
# COMPACT_ATOMS: atom_id res chain seq x y z
N MET A 1 6.50 -18.34 24.01
CA MET A 1 6.26 -17.34 22.96
C MET A 1 4.76 -17.32 22.63
N ILE A 2 4.14 -16.16 22.73
CA ILE A 2 2.73 -16.03 22.43
C ILE A 2 2.58 -15.79 20.93
N PHE A 3 1.81 -16.66 20.26
CA PHE A 3 1.52 -16.51 18.84
C PHE A 3 0.59 -15.32 18.64
N ASN A 4 0.98 -14.39 17.76
CA ASN A 4 0.18 -13.22 17.41
C ASN A 4 -0.20 -13.29 15.93
N PRO A 5 -1.43 -13.70 15.60
CA PRO A 5 -1.85 -13.82 14.20
C PRO A 5 -1.79 -12.51 13.42
N ALA A 6 -2.09 -11.39 14.07
CA ALA A 6 -2.04 -10.08 13.42
C ALA A 6 -0.62 -9.71 13.00
N TYR A 7 0.36 -10.03 13.81
CA TYR A 7 1.77 -9.81 13.49
C TYR A 7 2.20 -10.65 12.28
N TYR A 8 1.81 -11.94 12.25
CA TYR A 8 2.15 -12.81 11.12
C TYR A 8 1.48 -12.35 9.83
N LEU A 9 0.26 -11.86 9.91
CA LEU A 9 -0.44 -11.32 8.76
C LEU A 9 0.26 -10.10 8.20
N ALA A 10 0.63 -9.17 9.08
CA ALA A 10 1.38 -7.97 8.70
C ALA A 10 2.74 -8.34 8.09
N LEU A 11 3.45 -9.30 8.68
CA LEU A 11 4.74 -9.76 8.18
C LEU A 11 4.61 -10.37 6.78
N THR A 12 3.58 -11.21 6.56
CA THR A 12 3.32 -11.81 5.25
C THR A 12 3.03 -10.72 4.22
N LEU A 13 2.18 -9.77 4.55
CA LEU A 13 1.86 -8.66 3.66
C LEU A 13 3.11 -7.86 3.30
N TYR A 14 3.93 -7.54 4.29
CA TYR A 14 5.18 -6.82 4.06
C TYR A 14 6.12 -7.57 3.12
N GLN A 15 6.29 -8.88 3.34
CA GLN A 15 7.14 -9.71 2.49
C GLN A 15 6.65 -9.71 1.05
N GLU A 16 5.36 -9.84 0.83
CA GLU A 16 4.77 -9.82 -0.50
C GLU A 16 4.93 -8.45 -1.18
N LEU A 17 4.80 -7.38 -0.40
CA LEU A 17 5.00 -6.02 -0.91
C LEU A 17 6.45 -5.81 -1.37
N VAL A 18 7.44 -6.20 -0.57
CA VAL A 18 8.85 -6.00 -0.94
C VAL A 18 9.32 -6.95 -2.03
N ASP A 19 8.63 -8.08 -2.20
CA ASP A 19 8.90 -9.00 -3.31
C ASP A 19 8.34 -8.49 -4.66
N GLY A 20 7.52 -7.46 -4.63
CA GLY A 20 6.92 -6.92 -5.85
C GLY A 20 5.84 -7.80 -6.44
N ASP A 21 5.27 -8.70 -5.65
CA ASP A 21 4.27 -9.66 -6.13
C ASP A 21 2.85 -9.11 -5.94
N ALA A 22 2.43 -8.26 -6.88
CA ALA A 22 1.11 -7.64 -6.85
C ALA A 22 -0.03 -8.66 -6.75
N LYS A 23 0.14 -9.81 -7.39
CA LYS A 23 -0.89 -10.85 -7.41
C LYS A 23 -1.09 -11.45 -6.01
N LYS A 24 -0.01 -11.75 -5.29
CA LYS A 24 -0.09 -12.26 -3.94
C LYS A 24 -0.64 -11.22 -2.97
N VAL A 25 -0.19 -9.97 -3.10
CA VAL A 25 -0.74 -8.86 -2.30
C VAL A 25 -2.24 -8.74 -2.53
N ASN A 26 -2.66 -8.81 -3.78
CA ASN A 26 -4.08 -8.75 -4.15
C ASN A 26 -4.90 -9.86 -3.49
N LEU A 27 -4.42 -11.10 -3.57
CA LEU A 27 -5.11 -12.25 -2.98
C LEU A 27 -5.20 -12.11 -1.46
N LEU A 28 -4.12 -11.72 -0.81
CA LEU A 28 -4.08 -11.58 0.64
C LEU A 28 -5.02 -10.47 1.11
N LEU A 29 -4.98 -9.31 0.49
CA LEU A 29 -5.84 -8.19 0.86
C LEU A 29 -7.33 -8.52 0.65
N ASN A 30 -7.68 -9.18 -0.45
CA ASN A 30 -9.05 -9.59 -0.69
C ASN A 30 -9.54 -10.58 0.38
N ASP A 31 -8.71 -11.53 0.78
CA ASP A 31 -9.05 -12.47 1.84
C ASP A 31 -9.28 -11.75 3.18
N ILE A 32 -8.41 -10.82 3.53
CA ILE A 32 -8.55 -10.03 4.76
C ILE A 32 -9.81 -9.18 4.73
N LEU A 33 -10.05 -8.49 3.62
CA LEU A 33 -11.24 -7.64 3.45
C LEU A 33 -12.53 -8.44 3.59
N LEU A 34 -12.58 -9.61 2.98
CA LEU A 34 -13.76 -10.48 3.04
C LEU A 34 -14.12 -10.86 4.48
N ARG A 35 -13.12 -11.08 5.32
CA ARG A 35 -13.31 -11.52 6.71
C ARG A 35 -13.51 -10.38 7.71
N SER A 36 -13.00 -9.21 7.40
CA SER A 36 -12.76 -8.19 8.42
C SER A 36 -13.64 -6.97 8.35
N ILE A 37 -14.28 -6.68 7.22
CA ILE A 37 -15.02 -5.44 7.06
C ILE A 37 -16.49 -5.65 6.71
N SER A 38 -17.30 -4.65 7.06
CA SER A 38 -18.71 -4.57 6.72
C SER A 38 -18.89 -3.94 5.33
N TYR A 39 -20.00 -4.27 4.66
CA TYR A 39 -20.36 -3.63 3.39
C TYR A 39 -20.65 -2.13 3.53
N PHE A 40 -20.83 -1.65 4.75
CA PHE A 40 -21.10 -0.24 5.01
C PHE A 40 -19.83 0.61 5.09
N ASP A 41 -18.66 -0.04 5.21
CA ASP A 41 -17.38 0.65 5.29
C ASP A 41 -16.82 0.76 3.86
N ASN A 42 -17.15 1.87 3.20
CA ASN A 42 -16.78 2.03 1.80
C ASN A 42 -16.26 3.44 1.49
N GLN A 43 -15.63 4.09 2.46
CA GLN A 43 -14.99 5.38 2.25
C GLN A 43 -13.49 5.22 2.12
N GLU A 44 -12.88 6.10 1.33
CA GLU A 44 -11.44 6.08 1.10
C GLU A 44 -10.64 6.14 2.40
N SER A 45 -11.08 6.98 3.35
CA SER A 45 -10.42 7.11 4.65
C SER A 45 -10.42 5.81 5.46
N PHE A 46 -11.46 4.99 5.30
CA PHE A 46 -11.52 3.68 5.96
C PHE A 46 -10.41 2.76 5.45
N TYR A 47 -10.26 2.68 4.12
CA TYR A 47 -9.26 1.79 3.52
C TYR A 47 -7.83 2.25 3.85
N HIS A 48 -7.61 3.56 3.91
CA HIS A 48 -6.33 4.12 4.34
C HIS A 48 -5.99 3.64 5.77
N GLY A 49 -6.91 3.84 6.71
CA GLY A 49 -6.72 3.40 8.09
C GLY A 49 -6.57 1.89 8.22
N PHE A 50 -7.28 1.14 7.39
CA PHE A 50 -7.20 -0.32 7.38
C PHE A 50 -5.79 -0.81 6.99
N ILE A 51 -5.25 -0.30 5.88
CA ILE A 51 -3.90 -0.68 5.45
C ILE A 51 -2.86 -0.21 6.47
N LEU A 52 -2.99 1.03 6.94
CA LEU A 52 -2.08 1.58 7.95
C LEU A 52 -2.06 0.72 9.22
N GLY A 53 -3.25 0.30 9.68
CA GLY A 53 -3.37 -0.56 10.85
C GLY A 53 -2.72 -1.92 10.66
N LEU A 54 -2.88 -2.53 9.47
CA LEU A 54 -2.23 -3.80 9.16
C LEU A 54 -0.71 -3.69 9.24
N MET A 55 -0.14 -2.58 8.76
CA MET A 55 1.31 -2.41 8.64
C MET A 55 1.97 -1.87 9.92
N SER A 56 1.20 -1.35 10.87
CA SER A 56 1.75 -0.63 12.02
C SER A 56 2.39 -1.51 13.08
N SER A 57 2.16 -2.81 13.06
CA SER A 57 2.70 -3.75 14.06
C SER A 57 4.14 -4.17 13.81
N LEU A 58 4.70 -3.83 12.65
CA LEU A 58 6.07 -4.22 12.28
C LEU A 58 7.05 -3.11 12.62
N GLU A 59 8.23 -3.51 13.07
CA GLU A 59 9.26 -2.58 13.53
C GLU A 59 10.44 -2.46 12.56
N GLN A 60 10.42 -3.18 11.43
CA GLN A 60 11.51 -3.19 10.48
C GLN A 60 11.58 -1.92 9.62
N TYR A 61 10.55 -1.10 9.65
CA TYR A 61 10.47 0.11 8.84
C TYR A 61 9.65 1.18 9.54
N ARG A 62 9.82 2.41 9.09
CA ARG A 62 8.95 3.52 9.47
C ARG A 62 7.81 3.62 8.48
N ILE A 63 6.60 3.77 9.00
CA ILE A 63 5.44 4.07 8.18
C ILE A 63 5.21 5.57 8.23
N LEU A 64 5.13 6.19 7.06
CA LEU A 64 4.71 7.57 6.92
C LEU A 64 3.37 7.58 6.22
N SER A 65 2.39 8.19 6.87
CA SER A 65 1.04 8.31 6.33
C SER A 65 0.70 9.76 6.12
N ASN A 66 0.14 10.08 4.95
CA ASN A 66 -0.30 11.43 4.66
C ASN A 66 -1.79 11.41 4.33
N ARG A 67 -2.62 11.65 5.34
CA ARG A 67 -4.08 11.74 5.16
C ARG A 67 -4.55 13.12 4.77
N GLU A 68 -3.72 14.13 4.99
CA GLU A 68 -4.09 15.50 4.64
C GLU A 68 -3.76 15.72 3.17
N ALA A 69 -4.75 15.46 2.35
CA ALA A 69 -4.63 15.52 0.92
C ALA A 69 -4.09 16.86 0.44
N GLY A 70 -3.22 16.82 -0.54
CA GLY A 70 -2.80 17.97 -1.29
C GLY A 70 -1.39 18.47 -1.09
N ASN A 71 -0.57 17.80 -0.27
CA ASN A 71 0.79 18.25 0.00
C ASN A 71 1.87 17.55 -0.81
N GLY A 72 1.50 16.88 -1.91
CA GLY A 72 2.48 16.21 -2.76
C GLY A 72 3.17 15.02 -2.12
N ARG A 73 2.47 14.31 -1.24
CA ARG A 73 2.98 13.09 -0.59
C ARG A 73 2.07 11.92 -0.88
N ALA A 74 2.65 10.74 -1.00
CA ALA A 74 1.91 9.50 -1.16
C ALA A 74 1.07 9.19 0.08
N ASP A 75 0.01 8.40 -0.09
CA ASP A 75 -0.84 8.00 1.02
C ASP A 75 -0.07 7.27 2.10
N ILE A 76 0.78 6.32 1.70
CA ILE A 76 1.60 5.53 2.64
C ILE A 76 2.98 5.31 2.05
N LEU A 77 4.01 5.57 2.86
CA LEU A 77 5.39 5.21 2.56
C LEU A 77 5.89 4.22 3.60
N LEU A 78 6.48 3.13 3.14
CA LEU A 78 7.19 2.18 4.00
C LEU A 78 8.68 2.39 3.78
N LYS A 79 9.37 2.91 4.79
CA LYS A 79 10.79 3.25 4.73
C LYS A 79 11.57 2.33 5.66
N PRO A 80 12.20 1.26 5.14
CA PRO A 80 13.08 0.43 5.96
C PRO A 80 14.15 1.28 6.64
N TYR A 81 14.56 0.90 7.84
CA TYR A 81 15.63 1.62 8.53
C TYR A 81 16.97 1.46 7.81
N ASP A 82 17.17 0.34 7.10
CA ASP A 82 18.32 0.14 6.24
C ASP A 82 17.93 0.52 4.81
N GLU A 83 18.59 1.55 4.27
CA GLU A 83 18.30 2.07 2.93
C GLU A 83 18.71 1.10 1.81
N GLN A 84 19.39 0.01 2.12
CA GLN A 84 19.68 -1.05 1.16
C GLN A 84 18.46 -1.95 0.93
N ASN A 85 17.50 -1.92 1.84
CA ASN A 85 16.24 -2.65 1.67
C ASN A 85 15.27 -1.85 0.82
N THR A 86 14.29 -2.56 0.24
CA THR A 86 13.31 -1.96 -0.66
C THR A 86 12.32 -1.08 0.09
N ALA A 87 12.21 0.18 -0.33
CA ALA A 87 11.16 1.08 0.11
C ALA A 87 9.90 0.86 -0.73
N VAL A 88 8.74 1.12 -0.15
CA VAL A 88 7.45 0.90 -0.81
C VAL A 88 6.61 2.16 -0.73
N ILE A 89 6.06 2.57 -1.87
CA ILE A 89 5.08 3.65 -1.97
C ILE A 89 3.73 3.02 -2.26
N ILE A 90 2.72 3.40 -1.50
CA ILE A 90 1.36 2.93 -1.72
C ILE A 90 0.44 4.13 -1.92
N GLU A 91 -0.25 4.16 -3.04
CA GLU A 91 -1.30 5.12 -3.32
C GLU A 91 -2.62 4.39 -3.38
N LEU A 92 -3.62 4.87 -2.65
CA LEU A 92 -4.90 4.23 -2.50
C LEU A 92 -5.96 4.97 -3.30
N LYS A 93 -6.83 4.22 -3.94
CA LYS A 93 -8.00 4.75 -4.64
C LYS A 93 -9.25 3.95 -4.24
N TYR A 94 -10.37 4.57 -4.42
CA TYR A 94 -11.67 3.98 -4.16
C TYR A 94 -12.54 4.18 -5.39
N THR A 95 -13.30 3.17 -5.77
CA THR A 95 -14.27 3.26 -6.86
C THR A 95 -15.65 2.86 -6.38
N LYS A 96 -16.67 3.47 -6.99
CA LYS A 96 -18.08 3.16 -6.72
C LYS A 96 -18.61 2.00 -7.57
N GLU A 97 -17.78 1.49 -8.48
CA GLU A 97 -18.15 0.42 -9.41
C GLU A 97 -17.04 -0.61 -9.50
N PHE A 98 -17.42 -1.88 -9.47
CA PHE A 98 -16.46 -3.00 -9.59
C PHE A 98 -15.57 -2.87 -10.82
N LYS A 99 -16.16 -2.48 -11.96
CA LYS A 99 -15.42 -2.32 -13.21
C LYS A 99 -14.37 -1.20 -13.19
N GLY A 100 -14.41 -0.32 -12.17
CA GLY A 100 -13.45 0.77 -12.03
C GLY A 100 -12.16 0.40 -11.31
N LEU A 101 -12.02 -0.83 -10.83
CA LEU A 101 -10.87 -1.25 -10.02
C LEU A 101 -9.54 -1.13 -10.77
N GLU A 102 -9.45 -1.63 -11.99
CA GLU A 102 -8.19 -1.56 -12.76
C GLU A 102 -7.81 -0.13 -13.11
N ASP A 103 -8.78 0.67 -13.54
CA ASP A 103 -8.56 2.07 -13.84
C ASP A 103 -8.07 2.84 -12.60
N GLY A 104 -8.64 2.54 -11.43
CA GLY A 104 -8.21 3.12 -10.17
C GLY A 104 -6.75 2.81 -9.84
N CYS A 105 -6.31 1.57 -10.06
CA CYS A 105 -4.91 1.19 -9.88
C CYS A 105 -3.99 1.97 -10.81
N SER A 106 -4.39 2.09 -12.08
CA SER A 106 -3.60 2.84 -13.07
C SER A 106 -3.48 4.30 -12.70
N LYS A 107 -4.56 4.91 -12.25
CA LYS A 107 -4.57 6.30 -11.78
C LYS A 107 -3.70 6.49 -10.56
N ALA A 108 -3.70 5.52 -9.64
CA ALA A 108 -2.85 5.58 -8.45
C ALA A 108 -1.37 5.56 -8.84
N LEU A 109 -0.97 4.65 -9.71
CA LEU A 109 0.42 4.57 -10.18
C LEU A 109 0.82 5.83 -10.94
N GLN A 110 -0.06 6.34 -11.79
CA GLN A 110 0.19 7.57 -12.53
C GLN A 110 0.38 8.75 -11.58
N GLN A 111 -0.39 8.82 -10.50
CA GLN A 111 -0.25 9.88 -9.51
C GLN A 111 1.12 9.83 -8.83
N ILE A 112 1.60 8.65 -8.47
CA ILE A 112 2.94 8.49 -7.88
C ILE A 112 4.00 9.07 -8.81
N GLU A 113 3.93 8.74 -10.10
CA GLU A 113 4.89 9.23 -11.09
C GLU A 113 4.76 10.74 -11.32
N THR A 114 3.55 11.22 -11.54
CA THR A 114 3.29 12.64 -11.84
C THR A 114 3.67 13.56 -10.69
N MET A 115 3.46 13.12 -9.46
CA MET A 115 3.74 13.91 -8.27
C MET A 115 5.15 13.70 -7.73
N HIS A 116 5.96 12.87 -8.39
CA HIS A 116 7.36 12.62 -8.03
C HIS A 116 7.54 12.15 -6.58
N TYR A 117 6.66 11.24 -6.13
CA TYR A 117 6.74 10.73 -4.76
C TYR A 117 8.01 9.92 -4.47
N THR A 118 8.71 9.49 -5.51
CA THR A 118 9.99 8.77 -5.36
C THR A 118 11.15 9.67 -4.96
N ASP A 119 11.05 10.98 -5.21
CA ASP A 119 12.17 11.92 -5.00
C ASP A 119 12.67 11.89 -3.55
N GLU A 120 11.75 11.91 -2.58
CA GLU A 120 12.11 11.88 -1.15
C GLU A 120 12.90 10.60 -0.82
N LEU A 121 12.47 9.46 -1.35
CA LEU A 121 13.13 8.18 -1.10
C LEU A 121 14.51 8.12 -1.73
N GLU A 122 14.67 8.67 -2.93
CA GLU A 122 15.97 8.75 -3.58
C GLU A 122 16.94 9.63 -2.78
N GLU A 123 16.47 10.78 -2.31
CA GLU A 123 17.26 11.69 -1.46
C GLU A 123 17.70 11.01 -0.17
N ASP A 124 16.88 10.13 0.38
CA ASP A 124 17.20 9.38 1.59
C ASP A 124 18.10 8.18 1.32
N GLY A 125 18.46 7.91 0.06
CA GLY A 125 19.43 6.89 -0.31
C GLY A 125 18.87 5.54 -0.70
N TYR A 126 17.53 5.40 -0.81
CA TYR A 126 16.92 4.14 -1.24
C TYR A 126 17.15 3.92 -2.73
N GLN A 127 17.75 2.79 -3.07
CA GLN A 127 18.03 2.42 -4.47
C GLN A 127 16.95 1.53 -5.06
N SER A 128 16.26 0.78 -4.22
CA SER A 128 15.17 -0.10 -4.63
C SER A 128 13.85 0.47 -4.11
N ILE A 129 12.96 0.83 -5.02
CA ILE A 129 11.65 1.44 -4.69
C ILE A 129 10.59 0.72 -5.51
N LEU A 130 9.57 0.23 -4.82
CA LEU A 130 8.39 -0.35 -5.46
C LEU A 130 7.20 0.58 -5.26
N MET A 131 6.42 0.75 -6.32
CA MET A 131 5.24 1.60 -6.33
C MET A 131 4.00 0.74 -6.46
N TYR A 132 3.04 0.93 -5.56
CA TYR A 132 1.79 0.18 -5.55
C TYR A 132 0.61 1.12 -5.72
N GLY A 133 -0.26 0.78 -6.66
CA GLY A 133 -1.59 1.35 -6.74
C GLY A 133 -2.60 0.33 -6.27
N ILE A 134 -3.39 0.66 -5.26
CA ILE A 134 -4.41 -0.22 -4.71
C ILE A 134 -5.75 0.49 -4.81
N CYS A 135 -6.70 -0.13 -5.50
CA CYS A 135 -8.05 0.41 -5.63
C CYS A 135 -9.04 -0.50 -4.94
N PHE A 136 -9.94 0.09 -4.18
CA PHE A 136 -10.93 -0.64 -3.37
C PHE A 136 -12.34 -0.43 -3.91
N TYR A 137 -13.13 -1.47 -3.84
CA TYR A 137 -14.57 -1.46 -4.05
C TYR A 137 -15.19 -2.41 -3.04
N LYS A 138 -15.90 -1.87 -2.04
CA LYS A 138 -16.51 -2.66 -0.96
C LYS A 138 -15.49 -3.63 -0.34
N LYS A 139 -15.75 -4.94 -0.39
CA LYS A 139 -14.85 -5.99 0.14
C LYS A 139 -13.86 -6.51 -0.89
N ASN A 140 -13.65 -5.79 -1.98
CA ASN A 140 -12.73 -6.18 -3.03
C ASN A 140 -11.65 -5.13 -3.21
N CYS A 141 -10.50 -5.57 -3.67
CA CYS A 141 -9.47 -4.64 -4.14
C CYS A 141 -8.76 -5.21 -5.35
N LYS A 142 -8.10 -4.32 -6.07
CA LYS A 142 -7.17 -4.66 -7.13
C LYS A 142 -5.83 -4.02 -6.78
N VAL A 143 -4.75 -4.72 -7.06
CA VAL A 143 -3.40 -4.25 -6.75
C VAL A 143 -2.57 -4.26 -8.03
N ALA A 144 -1.88 -3.17 -8.29
CA ALA A 144 -0.90 -3.07 -9.36
C ALA A 144 0.43 -2.58 -8.78
N CYS A 145 1.52 -3.06 -9.33
CA CYS A 145 2.86 -2.73 -8.84
C CYS A 145 3.75 -2.35 -10.03
N MET A 146 4.60 -1.35 -9.80
CA MET A 146 5.66 -0.98 -10.72
C MET A 146 6.96 -0.81 -9.95
N GLU A 147 8.05 -1.24 -10.54
CA GLU A 147 9.39 -0.97 -10.02
C GLU A 147 9.83 0.41 -10.51
N TYR A 148 10.31 1.24 -9.61
CA TYR A 148 10.87 2.53 -9.99
C TYR A 148 12.27 2.31 -10.57
N LYS A 149 12.49 2.85 -11.76
CA LYS A 149 13.79 2.81 -12.44
C LYS A 149 14.27 4.22 -12.69
N ASN A 150 15.46 4.45 -12.22
CA ASN A 150 16.15 5.72 -12.39
C ASN A 150 16.62 5.89 -13.83
#